data_549ade05e67023f1ae0cc4001b3e46cc
#
_entry.id   549ade05e67023f1ae0cc4001b3e46cc
#
_cell.length_a   1.000
_cell.length_b   1.000
_cell.length_c   1.000
_cell.angle_alpha   90.00
_cell.angle_beta   90.00
_cell.angle_gamma   90.00
#
_symmetry.space_group_name_H-M   'P 1'
#
loop_
_entity.id
_entity.type
_entity.pdbx_description
1 polymer ?
#
loop_
_entity_poly.entity_id
_entity_poly.type
_entity_poly.pdbx_seq_one_letter_code
_entity_poly.pdbx_strand_id
1 'polypeptide(L)'
;RKFLVAEIPENLDQYPHNEIEQAYISTSPTIRIRKSDSDYILTIKGKGAVAREEFELSINEEQYKNLSEKVETRFVSKTRYIIPIDGGLNAELDIYHLYLDGLLTVEVEFPDMAECMSFVPPKWFGKDISDDKRYKNTALSLFGKPE
;
A
#
# COMPACT_ATOMS: atom_id res chain seq x y z
N ARG A 1 -8.03 7.71 -1.34
CA ARG A 1 -9.12 6.72 -1.26
C ARG A 1 -8.62 5.38 -1.80
N LYS A 2 -9.16 4.31 -1.28
CA LYS A 2 -8.77 2.94 -1.60
C LYS A 2 -10.00 2.14 -2.05
N PHE A 3 -9.78 1.30 -3.06
CA PHE A 3 -10.87 0.52 -3.68
C PHE A 3 -10.40 -0.92 -3.91
N LEU A 4 -11.35 -1.84 -3.94
CA LEU A 4 -11.12 -3.14 -4.57
C LEU A 4 -11.07 -2.94 -6.08
N VAL A 5 -10.65 -3.97 -6.80
CA VAL A 5 -10.50 -3.91 -8.25
C VAL A 5 -11.59 -4.78 -8.89
N ALA A 6 -12.40 -4.20 -9.76
CA ALA A 6 -13.45 -4.92 -10.49
C ALA A 6 -12.88 -5.69 -11.67
N GLU A 7 -11.91 -5.09 -12.37
CA GLU A 7 -11.30 -5.67 -13.56
C GLU A 7 -9.86 -5.19 -13.67
N ILE A 8 -8.93 -6.11 -13.93
CA ILE A 8 -7.52 -5.75 -14.11
C ILE A 8 -7.36 -5.03 -15.46
N PRO A 9 -6.74 -3.83 -15.47
CA PRO A 9 -6.48 -3.13 -16.73
C PRO A 9 -5.61 -3.96 -17.68
N GLU A 10 -5.87 -3.83 -18.97
CA GLU A 10 -5.09 -4.51 -20.01
C GLU A 10 -3.68 -3.89 -20.12
N ASN A 11 -2.73 -4.70 -20.56
CA ASN A 11 -1.36 -4.28 -20.88
C ASN A 11 -0.64 -3.62 -19.69
N LEU A 12 -0.69 -4.26 -18.52
CA LEU A 12 0.00 -3.77 -17.33
C LEU A 12 1.50 -3.54 -17.55
N ASP A 13 2.13 -4.29 -18.44
CA ASP A 13 3.56 -4.18 -18.72
C ASP A 13 3.99 -2.81 -19.23
N GLN A 14 3.05 -2.01 -19.75
CA GLN A 14 3.34 -0.65 -20.19
C GLN A 14 3.54 0.34 -19.03
N TYR A 15 3.17 -0.03 -17.82
CA TYR A 15 3.23 0.85 -16.66
C TYR A 15 4.45 0.54 -15.78
N PRO A 16 5.02 1.57 -15.14
CA PRO A 16 6.06 1.32 -14.14
C PRO A 16 5.50 0.49 -13.00
N HIS A 17 6.34 -0.38 -12.44
CA HIS A 17 5.96 -1.19 -11.30
C HIS A 17 7.14 -1.42 -10.37
N ASN A 18 6.81 -1.73 -9.12
CA ASN A 18 7.78 -2.04 -8.07
C ASN A 18 7.37 -3.34 -7.36
N GLU A 19 8.37 -4.16 -7.05
CA GLU A 19 8.17 -5.31 -6.18
C GLU A 19 8.36 -4.85 -4.73
N ILE A 20 7.32 -5.00 -3.92
CA ILE A 20 7.30 -4.51 -2.55
C ILE A 20 7.13 -5.68 -1.58
N GLU A 21 7.97 -5.69 -0.55
CA GLU A 21 7.70 -6.50 0.65
C GLU A 21 7.81 -5.58 1.87
N GLN A 22 6.93 -5.78 2.83
CA GLN A 22 6.89 -4.93 4.01
C GLN A 22 6.33 -5.67 5.21
N ALA A 23 6.77 -5.25 6.39
CA ALA A 23 6.29 -5.76 7.66
C ALA A 23 6.38 -4.66 8.72
N TYR A 24 5.79 -4.91 9.86
CA TYR A 24 5.70 -3.93 10.93
C TYR A 24 6.44 -4.40 12.17
N ILE A 25 7.36 -3.59 12.66
CA ILE A 25 8.04 -3.79 13.94
C ILE A 25 7.07 -3.48 15.06
N SER A 26 6.22 -2.49 14.85
CA SER A 26 5.16 -2.09 15.77
C SER A 26 3.97 -1.59 14.97
N THR A 27 2.77 -1.83 15.46
CA THR A 27 1.55 -1.31 14.85
C THR A 27 1.03 -0.07 15.57
N SER A 28 1.50 0.18 16.80
CA SER A 28 1.14 1.38 17.56
C SER A 28 2.30 1.77 18.51
N PRO A 29 3.12 2.76 18.18
CA PRO A 29 3.12 3.53 16.93
C PRO A 29 3.41 2.67 15.72
N THR A 30 3.00 3.10 14.55
CA THR A 30 3.27 2.37 13.32
C THR A 30 4.73 2.52 12.95
N ILE A 31 5.47 1.43 12.97
CA ILE A 31 6.88 1.34 12.56
C ILE A 31 6.97 0.24 11.50
N ARG A 32 7.27 0.64 10.27
CA ARG A 32 7.27 -0.25 9.11
C ARG A 32 8.65 -0.32 8.48
N ILE A 33 9.05 -1.51 8.07
CA ILE A 33 10.17 -1.69 7.15
C ILE A 33 9.63 -2.13 5.80
N ARG A 34 10.20 -1.60 4.74
CA ARG A 34 9.79 -1.89 3.36
C ARG A 34 11.01 -2.04 2.47
N LYS A 35 10.97 -3.08 1.65
CA LYS A 35 11.86 -3.23 0.51
C LYS A 35 11.03 -2.94 -0.74
N SER A 36 11.45 -1.97 -1.54
CA SER A 36 10.84 -1.64 -2.83
C SER A 36 11.92 -1.78 -3.89
N ASP A 37 11.86 -2.85 -4.67
CA ASP A 37 12.93 -3.28 -5.58
C ASP A 37 14.26 -3.41 -4.82
N SER A 38 15.22 -2.47 -5.03
CA SER A 38 16.51 -2.47 -4.34
C SER A 38 16.61 -1.43 -3.22
N ASP A 39 15.54 -0.69 -2.95
CA ASP A 39 15.51 0.34 -1.91
C ASP A 39 14.94 -0.23 -0.61
N TYR A 40 15.55 0.16 0.52
CA TYR A 40 15.12 -0.27 1.85
C TYR A 40 14.78 0.97 2.66
N ILE A 41 13.58 0.99 3.25
CA ILE A 41 13.05 2.17 3.93
C ILE A 41 12.46 1.77 5.28
N LEU A 42 12.82 2.53 6.33
CA LEU A 42 12.18 2.49 7.64
C LEU A 42 11.24 3.68 7.73
N THR A 43 9.98 3.43 8.09
CA THR A 43 8.96 4.45 8.22
C THR A 43 8.36 4.42 9.61
N ILE A 44 8.25 5.59 10.25
CA ILE A 44 7.56 5.76 11.52
C ILE A 44 6.42 6.74 11.27
N LYS A 45 5.20 6.34 11.61
CA LYS A 45 4.01 7.17 11.44
C LYS A 45 3.48 7.58 12.80
N GLY A 46 3.28 8.89 12.99
CA GLY A 46 2.64 9.43 14.15
C GLY A 46 1.13 9.21 14.13
N LYS A 47 0.47 9.58 15.21
CA LYS A 47 -0.98 9.54 15.35
C LYS A 47 -1.61 10.76 14.68
N GLY A 48 -2.72 10.59 14.00
CA GLY A 48 -3.49 11.68 13.42
C GLY A 48 -4.42 11.13 12.35
N ALA A 49 -5.64 11.65 12.31
CA ALA A 49 -6.65 11.21 11.35
C ALA A 49 -6.50 11.91 10.00
N VAL A 50 -6.08 13.16 10.00
CA VAL A 50 -6.02 13.99 8.79
C VAL A 50 -4.60 14.33 8.38
N ALA A 51 -3.75 14.72 9.35
CA ALA A 51 -2.35 15.01 9.10
C ALA A 51 -1.51 14.16 10.06
N ARG A 52 -0.77 13.20 9.51
CA ARG A 52 0.15 12.38 10.30
C ARG A 52 1.56 12.87 10.08
N GLU A 53 2.31 12.97 11.17
CA GLU A 53 3.75 13.08 11.06
C GLU A 53 4.27 11.75 10.54
N GLU A 54 5.09 11.81 9.53
CA GLU A 54 5.72 10.63 8.95
C GLU A 54 7.21 10.88 8.84
N PHE A 55 7.97 9.95 9.37
CA PHE A 55 9.42 9.97 9.29
C PHE A 55 9.89 8.79 8.46
N GLU A 56 10.66 9.06 7.41
CA GLU A 56 11.26 8.02 6.56
C GLU A 56 12.77 8.11 6.60
N LEU A 57 13.40 6.95 6.73
CA LEU A 57 14.85 6.81 6.73
C LEU A 57 15.25 5.71 5.75
N SER A 58 16.12 6.05 4.82
CA SER A 58 16.75 5.03 3.96
C SER A 58 17.71 4.21 4.81
N ILE A 59 17.61 2.90 4.70
CA ILE A 59 18.48 1.96 5.40
C ILE A 59 19.16 1.05 4.37
N ASN A 60 20.18 0.31 4.80
CA ASN A 60 20.85 -0.62 3.92
C ASN A 60 20.30 -2.04 4.09
N GLU A 61 20.75 -2.97 3.26
CA GLU A 61 20.28 -4.35 3.27
C GLU A 61 20.54 -5.04 4.61
N GLU A 62 21.71 -4.81 5.21
CA GLU A 62 22.06 -5.41 6.50
C GLU A 62 21.11 -4.92 7.61
N GLN A 63 20.85 -3.62 7.64
CA GLN A 63 19.92 -3.04 8.60
C GLN A 63 18.50 -3.58 8.40
N TYR A 64 18.08 -3.75 7.15
CA TYR A 64 16.78 -4.33 6.81
C TYR A 64 16.68 -5.78 7.32
N LYS A 65 17.71 -6.57 7.10
CA LYS A 65 17.76 -7.95 7.60
C LYS A 65 17.70 -8.01 9.13
N ASN A 66 18.44 -7.14 9.80
CA ASN A 66 18.41 -7.06 11.27
C ASN A 66 17.02 -6.71 11.79
N LEU A 67 16.36 -5.75 11.17
CA LEU A 67 15.02 -5.34 11.57
C LEU A 67 13.96 -6.38 11.21
N SER A 68 14.18 -7.14 10.14
CA SER A 68 13.27 -8.22 9.73
C SER A 68 13.10 -9.30 10.80
N GLU A 69 14.08 -9.49 11.65
CA GLU A 69 14.02 -10.44 12.76
C GLU A 69 13.17 -9.93 13.92
N LYS A 70 12.82 -8.66 13.92
CA LYS A 70 12.12 -7.98 15.02
C LYS A 70 10.66 -7.65 14.72
N VAL A 71 10.16 -8.05 13.54
CA VAL A 71 8.79 -7.70 13.16
C VAL A 71 7.74 -8.47 13.95
N GLU A 72 6.66 -7.79 14.29
CA GLU A 72 5.50 -8.39 14.97
C GLU A 72 4.52 -9.04 14.00
N THR A 73 4.59 -8.70 12.72
CA THR A 73 3.63 -9.13 11.71
C THR A 73 4.29 -10.02 10.67
N ARG A 74 3.47 -10.66 9.83
CA ARG A 74 3.97 -11.34 8.63
C ARG A 74 4.34 -10.30 7.58
N PHE A 75 5.21 -10.67 6.67
CA PHE A 75 5.53 -9.84 5.53
C PHE A 75 4.36 -9.83 4.53
N VAL A 76 4.05 -8.64 4.03
CA VAL A 76 3.12 -8.45 2.90
C VAL A 76 3.97 -8.31 1.65
N SER A 77 3.72 -9.16 0.66
CA SER A 77 4.42 -9.14 -0.62
C SER A 77 3.42 -8.74 -1.70
N LYS A 78 3.78 -7.76 -2.52
CA LYS A 78 2.90 -7.24 -3.58
C LYS A 78 3.69 -6.61 -4.71
N THR A 79 3.07 -6.55 -5.89
CA THR A 79 3.55 -5.78 -7.03
C THR A 79 2.67 -4.55 -7.16
N ARG A 80 3.29 -3.38 -7.18
CA ARG A 80 2.58 -2.09 -7.33
C ARG A 80 2.80 -1.53 -8.71
N TYR A 81 1.71 -1.30 -9.43
CA TYR A 81 1.72 -0.62 -10.72
C TYR A 81 1.25 0.82 -10.54
N ILE A 82 1.93 1.75 -11.20
CA ILE A 82 1.55 3.16 -11.22
C ILE A 82 0.85 3.44 -12.54
N ILE A 83 -0.45 3.69 -12.49
CA ILE A 83 -1.30 3.83 -13.67
C ILE A 83 -1.86 5.25 -13.72
N PRO A 84 -1.49 6.06 -14.74
CA PRO A 84 -2.08 7.39 -14.89
C PRO A 84 -3.58 7.29 -15.17
N ILE A 85 -4.34 8.14 -14.50
CA ILE A 85 -5.79 8.26 -14.69
C ILE A 85 -6.15 9.74 -14.93
N ASP A 86 -7.41 10.00 -15.22
CA ASP A 86 -7.89 11.35 -15.52
C ASP A 86 -7.61 12.32 -14.36
N GLY A 87 -7.45 13.59 -14.70
CA GLY A 87 -7.21 14.64 -13.72
C GLY A 87 -5.76 14.78 -13.26
N GLY A 88 -4.81 14.18 -13.97
CA GLY A 88 -3.40 14.22 -13.57
C GLY A 88 -3.09 13.37 -12.35
N LEU A 89 -3.98 12.47 -11.98
CA LEU A 89 -3.83 11.58 -10.85
C LEU A 89 -3.17 10.26 -11.27
N ASN A 90 -2.61 9.56 -10.31
CA ASN A 90 -2.07 8.22 -10.49
C ASN A 90 -2.81 7.24 -9.60
N ALA A 91 -3.17 6.10 -10.19
CA ALA A 91 -3.71 4.97 -9.44
C ALA A 91 -2.56 4.01 -9.10
N GLU A 92 -2.46 3.63 -7.84
CA GLU A 92 -1.51 2.63 -7.38
C GLU A 92 -2.25 1.30 -7.26
N LEU A 93 -2.05 0.42 -8.26
CA LEU A 93 -2.66 -0.91 -8.26
C LEU A 93 -1.72 -1.90 -7.58
N ASP A 94 -2.18 -2.49 -6.49
CA ASP A 94 -1.43 -3.50 -5.74
C ASP A 94 -1.99 -4.89 -6.04
N ILE A 95 -1.14 -5.74 -6.59
CA ILE A 95 -1.42 -7.16 -6.78
C ILE A 95 -0.67 -7.92 -5.71
N TYR A 96 -1.40 -8.52 -4.78
CA TYR A 96 -0.83 -9.19 -3.62
C TYR A 96 -0.42 -10.62 -3.93
N HIS A 97 0.59 -11.11 -3.22
CA HIS A 97 1.18 -12.44 -3.40
C HIS A 97 1.14 -13.27 -2.12
N LEU A 98 1.59 -14.52 -2.22
CA LEU A 98 1.70 -15.46 -1.10
C LEU A 98 0.34 -15.66 -0.41
N TYR A 99 0.28 -15.52 0.90
CA TYR A 99 -0.99 -15.75 1.64
C TYR A 99 -2.09 -14.74 1.32
N LEU A 100 -1.76 -13.63 0.65
CA LEU A 100 -2.72 -12.63 0.20
C LEU A 100 -3.08 -12.78 -1.29
N ASP A 101 -2.63 -13.84 -1.93
CA ASP A 101 -2.90 -14.09 -3.34
C ASP A 101 -4.40 -14.02 -3.64
N GLY A 102 -4.73 -13.36 -4.74
CA GLY A 102 -6.11 -13.09 -5.14
C GLY A 102 -6.64 -11.73 -4.68
N LEU A 103 -5.96 -11.07 -3.73
CA LEU A 103 -6.33 -9.72 -3.32
C LEU A 103 -5.76 -8.70 -4.30
N LEU A 104 -6.60 -7.78 -4.72
CA LEU A 104 -6.24 -6.65 -5.58
C LEU A 104 -6.82 -5.39 -4.97
N THR A 105 -5.99 -4.37 -4.79
CA THR A 105 -6.45 -3.06 -4.32
C THR A 105 -5.91 -1.96 -5.21
N VAL A 106 -6.61 -0.85 -5.26
CA VAL A 106 -6.14 0.35 -5.96
C VAL A 106 -6.33 1.55 -5.06
N GLU A 107 -5.32 2.40 -4.99
CA GLU A 107 -5.32 3.59 -4.14
C GLU A 107 -5.00 4.81 -4.97
N VAL A 108 -5.69 5.91 -4.67
CA VAL A 108 -5.44 7.21 -5.30
C VAL A 108 -5.27 8.25 -4.21
N GLU A 109 -4.17 9.01 -4.30
CA GLU A 109 -3.91 10.16 -3.45
C GLU A 109 -4.37 11.43 -4.16
N PHE A 110 -4.94 12.36 -3.42
CA PHE A 110 -5.49 13.60 -3.95
C PHE A 110 -4.76 14.80 -3.35
N PRO A 111 -4.58 15.89 -4.15
CA PRO A 111 -3.92 17.09 -3.64
C PRO A 111 -4.75 17.84 -2.59
N ASP A 112 -6.07 17.65 -2.57
CA ASP A 112 -6.95 18.27 -1.58
C ASP A 112 -8.24 17.46 -1.37
N MET A 113 -9.01 17.85 -0.35
CA MET A 113 -10.26 17.17 -0.02
C MET A 113 -11.35 17.36 -1.06
N ALA A 114 -11.37 18.48 -1.74
CA ALA A 114 -12.38 18.74 -2.77
C ALA A 114 -12.24 17.74 -3.93
N GLU A 115 -11.02 17.52 -4.41
CA GLU A 115 -10.76 16.52 -5.47
C GLU A 115 -11.04 15.10 -4.97
N CYS A 116 -10.68 14.82 -3.73
CA CYS A 116 -10.96 13.51 -3.13
C CYS A 116 -12.46 13.21 -3.11
N MET A 117 -13.28 14.19 -2.74
CA MET A 117 -14.74 14.01 -2.63
C MET A 117 -15.44 14.00 -3.99
N SER A 118 -14.92 14.74 -4.97
CA SER A 118 -15.49 14.81 -6.31
C SER A 118 -15.01 13.71 -7.26
N PHE A 119 -14.11 12.86 -6.80
CA PHE A 119 -13.53 11.82 -7.64
C PHE A 119 -14.56 10.80 -8.13
N VAL A 120 -14.58 10.60 -9.45
CA VAL A 120 -15.39 9.56 -10.08
C VAL A 120 -14.46 8.43 -10.49
N PRO A 121 -14.55 7.26 -9.82
CA PRO A 121 -13.65 6.15 -10.11
C PRO A 121 -13.80 5.64 -11.54
N PRO A 122 -12.69 5.28 -12.20
CA PRO A 122 -12.76 4.55 -13.46
C PRO A 122 -13.53 3.24 -13.32
N LYS A 123 -14.02 2.72 -14.44
CA LYS A 123 -14.85 1.50 -14.45
C LYS A 123 -14.15 0.26 -13.90
N TRP A 124 -12.84 0.22 -13.95
CA TRP A 124 -12.09 -0.95 -13.46
C TRP A 124 -11.90 -0.96 -11.94
N PHE A 125 -12.23 0.15 -11.26
CA PHE A 125 -12.28 0.19 -9.80
C PHE A 125 -13.53 -0.54 -9.33
N GLY A 126 -13.42 -1.22 -8.20
CA GLY A 126 -14.55 -1.88 -7.54
C GLY A 126 -15.03 -1.09 -6.34
N LYS A 127 -15.44 -1.81 -5.31
CA LYS A 127 -15.99 -1.22 -4.08
C LYS A 127 -14.98 -0.32 -3.39
N ASP A 128 -15.44 0.85 -2.93
CA ASP A 128 -14.67 1.74 -2.07
C ASP A 128 -14.50 1.09 -0.69
N ILE A 129 -13.26 0.89 -0.29
CA ILE A 129 -12.88 0.29 0.99
C ILE A 129 -12.05 1.26 1.85
N SER A 130 -12.12 2.55 1.55
CA SER A 130 -11.33 3.57 2.26
C SER A 130 -11.53 3.55 3.77
N ASP A 131 -12.74 3.24 4.23
CA ASP A 131 -13.10 3.20 5.64
C ASP A 131 -13.09 1.78 6.22
N ASP A 132 -12.75 0.78 5.43
CA ASP A 132 -12.71 -0.62 5.88
C ASP A 132 -11.31 -0.94 6.42
N LYS A 133 -11.19 -0.97 7.73
CA LYS A 133 -9.90 -1.19 8.42
C LYS A 133 -9.27 -2.54 8.13
N ARG A 134 -10.07 -3.53 7.70
CA ARG A 134 -9.57 -4.88 7.40
C ARG A 134 -8.59 -4.88 6.22
N TYR A 135 -8.68 -3.88 5.33
CA TYR A 135 -7.83 -3.75 4.15
C TYR A 135 -6.61 -2.87 4.37
N LYS A 136 -6.40 -2.35 5.57
CA LYS A 136 -5.13 -1.67 5.89
C LYS A 136 -3.99 -2.69 5.86
N ASN A 137 -2.83 -2.27 5.40
CA ASN A 137 -1.68 -3.19 5.32
C ASN A 137 -1.31 -3.78 6.69
N THR A 138 -1.47 -3.02 7.78
CA THR A 138 -1.29 -3.54 9.13
C THR A 138 -2.25 -4.69 9.43
N ALA A 139 -3.52 -4.53 9.10
CA ALA A 139 -4.53 -5.57 9.31
C ALA A 139 -4.27 -6.79 8.40
N LEU A 140 -3.91 -6.57 7.14
CA LEU A 140 -3.57 -7.65 6.21
C LEU A 140 -2.38 -8.47 6.72
N SER A 141 -1.37 -7.79 7.27
CA SER A 141 -0.18 -8.45 7.80
C SER A 141 -0.44 -9.22 9.09
N LEU A 142 -1.45 -8.83 9.86
CA LEU A 142 -1.83 -9.50 11.11
C LEU A 142 -2.85 -10.62 10.88
N PHE A 143 -3.87 -10.36 10.06
CA PHE A 143 -5.06 -11.21 9.98
C PHE A 143 -5.28 -11.87 8.61
N GLY A 144 -4.53 -11.48 7.59
CA GLY A 144 -4.71 -11.99 6.23
C GLY A 144 -5.85 -11.31 5.48
N LYS A 145 -6.28 -11.95 4.38
CA LYS A 145 -7.37 -11.41 3.55
C LYS A 145 -8.69 -11.39 4.33
N PRO A 146 -9.46 -10.30 4.23
CA PRO A 146 -10.84 -10.30 4.72
C PRO A 146 -11.70 -11.33 3.99
N GLU A 147 -12.58 -11.94 4.71
CA GLU A 147 -13.57 -12.89 4.17
C GLU A 147 -14.78 -12.16 3.62
#